data_cae155a996a900f60578c370ab94439a
#
_entry.id   cae155a996a900f60578c370ab94439a
#
_cell.length_a   1.000
_cell.length_b   1.000
_cell.length_c   1.000
_cell.angle_alpha   90.00
_cell.angle_beta   90.00
_cell.angle_gamma   90.00
#
_symmetry.space_group_name_H-M   'P 1'
#
loop_
_entity.id
_entity.type
_entity.pdbx_description
1 polymer ?
#
loop_
_entity_poly.entity_id
_entity_poly.type
_entity_poly.pdbx_seq_one_letter_code
_entity_poly.pdbx_strand_id
1 'polypeptide(L)'
;MDLYLDTEQVLPFFIRILSSTIQTGAIYPSQIMGALVTEKVRSVGAQLVNANGEAYIHPLETRDVNASGVIRECEEGRGVEVPGGLKGVWLDTPMIEILGGEGTIEKRIPAMFRMYMNYGIDMRKVPIVIYPTLHYQNGGLEINGDGFTKEIPNLLVAGEAAGGIHGRNRLMGNSLLDVIVFGRNAGKKAAAKCKNVELGEMNLDHIYKYAEELDKAGVHTDKVSPLLLPKYA
;
A
#
# COMPACT_ATOMS: atom_id res chain seq x y z
N MET A 1 -11.96 -14.80 -13.03
CA MET A 1 -11.44 -16.17 -12.81
C MET A 1 -10.78 -16.13 -11.46
N ASP A 2 -11.57 -16.46 -10.45
CA ASP A 2 -11.17 -16.39 -9.05
C ASP A 2 -10.16 -17.51 -8.77
N LEU A 3 -8.94 -17.13 -8.48
CA LEU A 3 -7.95 -18.04 -7.91
C LEU A 3 -8.38 -18.29 -6.45
N TYR A 4 -9.27 -19.25 -6.25
CA TYR A 4 -9.44 -19.90 -4.96
C TYR A 4 -8.21 -20.78 -4.72
N LEU A 5 -7.17 -20.18 -4.15
CA LEU A 5 -6.21 -20.96 -3.39
C LEU A 5 -6.96 -21.52 -2.20
N ASP A 6 -6.95 -22.84 -2.08
CA ASP A 6 -7.52 -23.53 -0.92
C ASP A 6 -6.88 -22.95 0.34
N THR A 7 -7.62 -22.05 0.98
CA THR A 7 -7.13 -21.25 2.09
C THR A 7 -6.84 -22.08 3.34
N GLU A 8 -7.33 -23.33 3.40
CA GLU A 8 -7.10 -24.19 4.57
C GLU A 8 -5.70 -24.81 4.60
N GLN A 9 -5.03 -24.97 3.46
CA GLN A 9 -3.67 -25.51 3.41
C GLN A 9 -2.56 -24.43 3.45
N VAL A 10 -2.88 -23.19 3.12
CA VAL A 10 -1.92 -22.06 3.15
C VAL A 10 -2.06 -21.22 4.42
N LEU A 11 -3.14 -21.41 5.17
CA LEU A 11 -3.48 -20.66 6.39
C LEU A 11 -2.49 -20.78 7.57
N PRO A 12 -1.66 -21.83 7.73
CA PRO A 12 -0.68 -21.83 8.81
C PRO A 12 0.42 -20.78 8.65
N PHE A 13 0.68 -20.32 7.42
CA PHE A 13 1.81 -19.44 7.13
C PHE A 13 1.48 -17.95 7.19
N PHE A 14 0.20 -17.59 7.13
CA PHE A 14 -0.20 -16.17 7.07
C PHE A 14 -1.23 -15.87 8.14
N ILE A 15 -0.92 -14.95 9.02
CA ILE A 15 -1.99 -14.24 9.73
C ILE A 15 -2.84 -13.58 8.65
N ARG A 16 -4.15 -13.82 8.68
CA ARG A 16 -5.16 -13.22 7.81
C ARG A 16 -4.73 -11.83 7.36
N ILE A 17 -4.75 -11.58 6.07
CA ILE A 17 -4.73 -10.24 5.51
C ILE A 17 -5.93 -9.53 6.11
N LEU A 18 -5.73 -8.81 7.20
CA LEU A 18 -6.83 -8.27 7.98
C LEU A 18 -7.37 -6.98 7.40
N SER A 19 -6.58 -6.24 6.70
CA SER A 19 -7.02 -5.17 5.78
C SER A 19 -5.82 -4.55 5.05
N SER A 20 -6.02 -4.09 3.84
CA SER A 20 -5.08 -3.19 3.17
C SER A 20 -5.38 -1.75 3.61
N THR A 21 -4.35 -1.01 3.99
CA THR A 21 -4.51 0.44 4.16
C THR A 21 -4.55 1.07 2.77
N ILE A 22 -5.73 1.51 2.37
CA ILE A 22 -5.94 2.21 1.13
C ILE A 22 -5.67 3.70 1.38
N GLN A 23 -4.93 4.35 0.51
CA GLN A 23 -4.64 5.77 0.59
C GLN A 23 -5.03 6.46 -0.72
N THR A 24 -5.19 7.76 -0.66
CA THR A 24 -5.48 8.60 -1.82
C THR A 24 -4.31 8.61 -2.78
N GLY A 25 -4.52 8.20 -4.02
CA GLY A 25 -3.57 8.31 -5.11
C GLY A 25 -4.00 9.36 -6.12
N ALA A 26 -3.05 10.04 -6.75
CA ALA A 26 -3.30 10.89 -7.90
C ALA A 26 -3.71 10.02 -9.09
N ILE A 27 -4.71 10.45 -9.88
CA ILE A 27 -5.03 9.80 -11.16
C ILE A 27 -4.86 10.73 -12.35
N TYR A 28 -4.62 12.01 -12.09
CA TYR A 28 -4.35 13.01 -13.10
C TYR A 28 -3.32 14.03 -12.59
N PRO A 29 -2.38 14.45 -13.42
CA PRO A 29 -2.11 13.98 -14.78
C PRO A 29 -1.51 12.56 -14.81
N SER A 30 -1.55 11.92 -16.00
CA SER A 30 -1.13 10.52 -16.17
C SER A 30 0.31 10.22 -15.73
N GLN A 31 1.20 11.22 -15.82
CA GLN A 31 2.61 11.11 -15.43
C GLN A 31 2.83 10.89 -13.93
N ILE A 32 1.87 11.28 -13.11
CA ILE A 32 1.91 11.06 -11.65
C ILE A 32 0.82 10.11 -11.16
N MET A 33 0.20 9.38 -12.09
CA MET A 33 -0.83 8.39 -11.73
C MET A 33 -0.26 7.36 -10.75
N GLY A 34 -1.00 7.11 -9.65
CA GLY A 34 -0.57 6.26 -8.56
C GLY A 34 0.33 6.95 -7.52
N ALA A 35 0.81 8.17 -7.80
CA ALA A 35 1.57 8.92 -6.79
C ALA A 35 0.71 9.20 -5.56
N LEU A 36 1.34 9.03 -4.40
CA LEU A 36 0.67 9.20 -3.12
C LEU A 36 0.26 10.66 -2.88
N VAL A 37 -1.03 10.90 -2.69
CA VAL A 37 -1.54 12.16 -2.17
C VAL A 37 -1.64 12.04 -0.66
N THR A 38 -0.73 12.71 0.04
CA THR A 38 -0.64 12.60 1.50
C THR A 38 -1.94 13.01 2.19
N GLU A 39 -2.30 12.27 3.23
CA GLU A 39 -3.46 12.57 4.09
C GLU A 39 -3.41 13.98 4.69
N LYS A 40 -2.23 14.56 4.80
CA LYS A 40 -2.06 15.93 5.27
C LYS A 40 -2.82 16.95 4.41
N VAL A 41 -3.04 16.68 3.12
CA VAL A 41 -3.83 17.56 2.24
C VAL A 41 -5.25 17.74 2.81
N ARG A 42 -5.89 16.63 3.24
CA ARG A 42 -7.21 16.66 3.87
C ARG A 42 -7.16 17.30 5.26
N SER A 43 -6.11 17.02 6.03
CA SER A 43 -5.98 17.57 7.39
C SER A 43 -5.73 19.09 7.44
N VAL A 44 -5.31 19.70 6.34
CA VAL A 44 -5.17 21.17 6.25
C VAL A 44 -6.36 21.86 5.59
N GLY A 45 -7.42 21.10 5.26
CA GLY A 45 -8.70 21.69 4.87
C GLY A 45 -9.29 21.26 3.52
N ALA A 46 -8.60 20.42 2.74
CA ALA A 46 -9.15 19.93 1.47
C ALA A 46 -10.37 19.03 1.71
N GLN A 47 -11.42 19.22 0.89
CA GLN A 47 -12.66 18.45 0.93
C GLN A 47 -12.72 17.43 -0.19
N LEU A 48 -13.37 16.28 0.06
CA LEU A 48 -13.71 15.29 -0.96
C LEU A 48 -15.05 15.66 -1.59
N VAL A 49 -15.03 15.88 -2.90
CA VAL A 49 -16.19 16.41 -3.65
C VAL A 49 -16.43 15.51 -4.87
N ASN A 50 -17.68 15.12 -5.10
CA ASN A 50 -18.07 14.33 -6.26
C ASN A 50 -18.24 15.21 -7.54
N ALA A 51 -18.59 14.58 -8.66
CA ALA A 51 -18.80 15.30 -9.92
C ALA A 51 -19.95 16.31 -9.90
N ASN A 52 -20.89 16.17 -8.97
CA ASN A 52 -22.00 17.10 -8.78
C ASN A 52 -21.63 18.34 -7.93
N GLY A 53 -20.40 18.39 -7.41
CA GLY A 53 -19.97 19.46 -6.50
C GLY A 53 -20.39 19.24 -5.04
N GLU A 54 -20.77 18.04 -4.66
CA GLU A 54 -21.24 17.70 -3.31
C GLU A 54 -20.13 17.07 -2.47
N ALA A 55 -19.94 17.61 -1.26
CA ALA A 55 -19.10 16.96 -0.24
C ALA A 55 -19.89 15.80 0.38
N TYR A 56 -19.47 14.57 0.14
CA TYR A 56 -20.21 13.36 0.49
C TYR A 56 -19.70 12.65 1.73
N ILE A 57 -18.57 13.08 2.28
CA ILE A 57 -17.93 12.45 3.43
C ILE A 57 -17.09 13.48 4.19
N HIS A 58 -16.95 13.28 5.50
CA HIS A 58 -16.07 14.13 6.29
C HIS A 58 -14.58 13.85 5.91
N PRO A 59 -13.77 14.86 5.61
CA PRO A 59 -12.41 14.69 5.09
C PRO A 59 -11.45 14.00 6.07
N LEU A 60 -11.72 14.04 7.37
CA LEU A 60 -10.90 13.42 8.41
C LEU A 60 -11.40 12.05 8.88
N GLU A 61 -12.36 11.47 8.17
CA GLU A 61 -12.73 10.07 8.38
C GLU A 61 -11.55 9.13 8.18
N THR A 62 -11.66 7.91 8.69
CA THR A 62 -10.63 6.89 8.54
C THR A 62 -10.37 6.56 7.06
N ARG A 63 -9.20 6.04 6.76
CA ARG A 63 -8.78 5.79 5.36
C ARG A 63 -9.68 4.83 4.62
N ASP A 64 -10.11 3.77 5.29
CA ASP A 64 -11.03 2.77 4.76
C ASP A 64 -12.40 3.35 4.45
N VAL A 65 -12.93 4.18 5.35
CA VAL A 65 -14.21 4.89 5.14
C VAL A 65 -14.11 5.88 3.98
N ASN A 66 -13.04 6.68 3.92
CA ASN A 66 -12.80 7.59 2.80
C ASN A 66 -12.65 6.84 1.47
N ALA A 67 -11.87 5.75 1.44
CA ALA A 67 -11.67 4.95 0.24
C ALA A 67 -12.99 4.33 -0.26
N SER A 68 -13.77 3.74 0.64
CA SER A 68 -15.08 3.18 0.31
C SER A 68 -16.05 4.25 -0.20
N GLY A 69 -15.99 5.46 0.37
CA GLY A 69 -16.77 6.60 -0.10
C GLY A 69 -16.40 7.00 -1.54
N VAL A 70 -15.12 7.12 -1.86
CA VAL A 70 -14.65 7.43 -3.22
C VAL A 70 -15.07 6.35 -4.21
N ILE A 71 -14.88 5.08 -3.87
CA ILE A 71 -15.26 3.96 -4.75
C ILE A 71 -16.77 4.01 -5.04
N ARG A 72 -17.58 4.17 -4.01
CA ARG A 72 -19.03 4.28 -4.14
C ARG A 72 -19.46 5.41 -5.05
N GLU A 73 -18.90 6.62 -4.88
CA GLU A 73 -19.23 7.77 -5.75
C GLU A 73 -18.88 7.48 -7.22
N CYS A 74 -17.78 6.80 -7.48
CA CYS A 74 -17.39 6.40 -8.83
C CYS A 74 -18.31 5.32 -9.42
N GLU A 75 -18.69 4.30 -8.65
CA GLU A 75 -19.56 3.21 -9.06
C GLU A 75 -21.01 3.69 -9.33
N GLU A 76 -21.49 4.62 -8.52
CA GLU A 76 -22.83 5.21 -8.68
C GLU A 76 -22.88 6.32 -9.76
N GLY A 77 -21.80 6.50 -10.52
CA GLY A 77 -21.76 7.43 -11.66
C GLY A 77 -21.52 8.90 -11.29
N ARG A 78 -21.20 9.19 -10.03
CA ARG A 78 -20.85 10.54 -9.58
C ARG A 78 -19.35 10.79 -9.54
N GLY A 79 -18.57 9.90 -10.15
CA GLY A 79 -17.14 10.08 -10.33
C GLY A 79 -16.80 11.11 -11.41
N VAL A 80 -15.66 11.76 -11.25
CA VAL A 80 -15.06 12.68 -12.23
C VAL A 80 -14.22 11.87 -13.19
N GLU A 81 -14.51 11.96 -14.48
CA GLU A 81 -13.74 11.28 -15.51
C GLU A 81 -12.52 12.15 -15.92
N VAL A 82 -11.36 11.51 -15.99
CA VAL A 82 -10.11 12.13 -16.47
C VAL A 82 -9.74 11.60 -17.86
N PRO A 83 -8.89 12.30 -18.60
CA PRO A 83 -8.37 11.78 -19.87
C PRO A 83 -7.83 10.38 -19.74
N GLY A 84 -8.30 9.44 -20.57
CA GLY A 84 -7.99 8.01 -20.48
C GLY A 84 -9.10 7.15 -19.85
N GLY A 85 -10.26 7.75 -19.50
CA GLY A 85 -11.46 7.04 -19.07
C GLY A 85 -11.45 6.58 -17.61
N LEU A 86 -10.43 6.91 -16.85
CA LEU A 86 -10.41 6.64 -15.41
C LEU A 86 -11.34 7.60 -14.67
N LYS A 87 -11.94 7.11 -13.60
CA LYS A 87 -12.83 7.90 -12.75
C LYS A 87 -12.26 8.04 -11.35
N GLY A 88 -12.44 9.22 -10.77
CA GLY A 88 -12.06 9.53 -9.40
C GLY A 88 -13.01 10.55 -8.79
N VAL A 89 -12.58 11.22 -7.75
CA VAL A 89 -13.29 12.35 -7.16
C VAL A 89 -12.37 13.55 -7.06
N TRP A 90 -12.96 14.73 -6.94
CA TRP A 90 -12.21 15.93 -6.64
C TRP A 90 -11.72 15.90 -5.17
N LEU A 91 -10.48 16.26 -4.99
CA LEU A 91 -9.97 16.74 -3.72
C LEU A 91 -9.82 18.25 -3.86
N ASP A 92 -10.76 18.98 -3.24
CA ASP A 92 -10.86 20.45 -3.32
C ASP A 92 -9.73 21.09 -2.52
N THR A 93 -8.59 21.22 -3.16
CA THR A 93 -7.38 21.82 -2.58
C THR A 93 -7.47 23.35 -2.46
N PRO A 94 -8.13 24.11 -3.35
CA PRO A 94 -8.37 25.55 -3.15
C PRO A 94 -9.02 25.90 -1.80
N MET A 95 -9.85 25.02 -1.26
CA MET A 95 -10.46 25.20 0.06
C MET A 95 -9.41 25.42 1.17
N ILE A 96 -8.21 24.86 1.02
CA ILE A 96 -7.09 25.04 1.95
C ILE A 96 -6.68 26.51 2.07
N GLU A 97 -6.59 27.21 0.92
CA GLU A 97 -6.26 28.65 0.90
C GLU A 97 -7.40 29.50 1.47
N ILE A 98 -8.65 29.09 1.22
CA ILE A 98 -9.83 29.79 1.77
C ILE A 98 -9.86 29.68 3.30
N LEU A 99 -9.62 28.50 3.85
CA LEU A 99 -9.67 28.27 5.29
C LEU A 99 -8.42 28.73 6.04
N GLY A 100 -7.25 28.52 5.43
CA GLY A 100 -5.95 28.79 6.06
C GLY A 100 -5.30 30.11 5.70
N GLY A 101 -5.85 30.81 4.70
CA GLY A 101 -5.26 32.02 4.11
C GLY A 101 -4.27 31.72 2.98
N GLU A 102 -3.98 32.73 2.19
CA GLU A 102 -3.07 32.66 1.04
C GLU A 102 -1.67 32.15 1.42
N GLY A 103 -1.14 31.23 0.63
CA GLY A 103 0.18 30.62 0.83
C GLY A 103 0.19 29.40 1.79
N THR A 104 -0.96 28.99 2.30
CA THR A 104 -1.05 27.83 3.21
C THR A 104 -0.58 26.53 2.53
N ILE A 105 -0.95 26.30 1.28
CA ILE A 105 -0.52 25.12 0.52
C ILE A 105 0.99 25.07 0.39
N GLU A 106 1.62 26.17 -0.04
CA GLU A 106 3.06 26.24 -0.20
C GLU A 106 3.81 26.00 1.12
N LYS A 107 3.29 26.54 2.22
CA LYS A 107 3.90 26.43 3.55
C LYS A 107 3.69 25.05 4.19
N ARG A 108 2.49 24.49 4.09
CA ARG A 108 2.10 23.29 4.85
C ARG A 108 2.31 21.99 4.10
N ILE A 109 2.21 22.02 2.76
CA ILE A 109 2.34 20.83 1.88
C ILE A 109 3.22 21.11 0.64
N PRO A 110 4.44 21.67 0.82
CA PRO A 110 5.29 22.14 -0.29
C PRO A 110 5.66 21.04 -1.30
N ALA A 111 5.81 19.80 -0.84
CA ALA A 111 6.13 18.68 -1.73
C ALA A 111 4.99 18.37 -2.69
N MET A 112 3.74 18.34 -2.20
CA MET A 112 2.57 18.14 -3.03
C MET A 112 2.39 19.29 -4.01
N PHE A 113 2.55 20.52 -3.54
CA PHE A 113 2.46 21.71 -4.40
C PHE A 113 3.46 21.65 -5.55
N ARG A 114 4.74 21.38 -5.27
CA ARG A 114 5.77 21.25 -6.33
C ARG A 114 5.46 20.09 -7.28
N MET A 115 5.00 18.95 -6.76
CA MET A 115 4.67 17.80 -7.61
C MET A 115 3.63 18.17 -8.67
N TYR A 116 2.53 18.83 -8.30
CA TYR A 116 1.50 19.22 -9.25
C TYR A 116 1.91 20.41 -10.13
N MET A 117 2.62 21.39 -9.57
CA MET A 117 3.13 22.55 -10.33
C MET A 117 4.08 22.16 -11.46
N ASN A 118 4.87 21.10 -11.29
CA ASN A 118 5.73 20.57 -12.36
C ASN A 118 4.95 20.13 -13.62
N TYR A 119 3.66 19.89 -13.46
CA TYR A 119 2.75 19.53 -14.56
C TYR A 119 1.72 20.62 -14.86
N GLY A 120 1.96 21.85 -14.41
CA GLY A 120 1.12 23.00 -14.69
C GLY A 120 -0.20 23.04 -13.91
N ILE A 121 -0.36 22.22 -12.87
CA ILE A 121 -1.56 22.20 -12.02
C ILE A 121 -1.28 22.99 -10.74
N ASP A 122 -1.91 24.16 -10.64
CA ASP A 122 -1.85 24.98 -9.42
C ASP A 122 -2.94 24.57 -8.45
N MET A 123 -2.57 23.76 -7.45
CA MET A 123 -3.48 23.26 -6.41
C MET A 123 -4.18 24.36 -5.60
N ARG A 124 -3.70 25.60 -5.66
CA ARG A 124 -4.32 26.76 -4.99
C ARG A 124 -5.56 27.25 -5.74
N LYS A 125 -5.65 26.95 -7.04
CA LYS A 125 -6.67 27.48 -7.96
C LYS A 125 -7.61 26.42 -8.49
N VAL A 126 -7.12 25.20 -8.64
CA VAL A 126 -7.90 24.09 -9.18
C VAL A 126 -7.79 22.85 -8.27
N PRO A 127 -8.90 22.12 -8.08
CA PRO A 127 -8.88 20.88 -7.33
C PRO A 127 -8.06 19.80 -8.08
N ILE A 128 -7.60 18.79 -7.36
CA ILE A 128 -6.91 17.64 -7.94
C ILE A 128 -7.84 16.43 -7.96
N VAL A 129 -7.64 15.52 -8.93
CA VAL A 129 -8.44 14.29 -9.03
C VAL A 129 -7.69 13.14 -8.38
N ILE A 130 -8.41 12.43 -7.53
CA ILE A 130 -7.84 11.33 -6.75
C ILE A 130 -8.71 10.08 -6.83
N TYR A 131 -8.07 8.93 -6.61
CA TYR A 131 -8.73 7.63 -6.42
C TYR A 131 -7.97 6.81 -5.36
N PRO A 132 -8.62 5.88 -4.66
CA PRO A 132 -7.96 5.01 -3.70
C PRO A 132 -6.85 4.18 -4.34
N THR A 133 -5.69 4.15 -3.69
CA THR A 133 -4.52 3.36 -4.12
C THR A 133 -4.06 2.48 -2.96
N LEU A 134 -3.72 1.24 -3.25
CA LEU A 134 -3.13 0.34 -2.28
C LEU A 134 -1.82 0.94 -1.77
N HIS A 135 -1.69 1.07 -0.45
CA HIS A 135 -0.55 1.73 0.17
C HIS A 135 0.24 0.84 1.12
N TYR A 136 -0.45 0.07 1.97
CA TYR A 136 0.15 -0.77 2.99
C TYR A 136 -0.76 -1.94 3.31
N GLN A 137 -0.20 -3.13 3.38
CA GLN A 137 -0.94 -4.32 3.80
C GLN A 137 -0.70 -4.60 5.28
N ASN A 138 -1.79 -4.69 6.05
CA ASN A 138 -1.74 -5.12 7.44
C ASN A 138 -1.91 -6.63 7.45
N GLY A 139 -0.85 -7.33 7.68
CA GLY A 139 -0.78 -8.79 7.65
C GLY A 139 0.62 -9.22 7.30
N GLY A 140 0.83 -10.50 7.19
CA GLY A 140 2.15 -11.04 6.85
C GLY A 140 2.48 -12.25 7.70
N LEU A 141 3.76 -12.57 7.79
CA LEU A 141 4.23 -13.71 8.54
C LEU A 141 4.10 -13.49 10.05
N GLU A 142 3.62 -14.49 10.75
CA GLU A 142 3.55 -14.46 12.20
C GLU A 142 4.96 -14.52 12.79
N ILE A 143 5.26 -13.57 13.68
CA ILE A 143 6.57 -13.44 14.32
C ILE A 143 6.45 -13.42 15.84
N ASN A 144 7.52 -13.81 16.51
CA ASN A 144 7.66 -13.61 17.95
C ASN A 144 8.25 -12.21 18.26
N GLY A 145 8.40 -11.89 19.53
CA GLY A 145 8.95 -10.59 19.96
C GLY A 145 10.38 -10.29 19.48
N ASP A 146 11.13 -11.29 19.04
CA ASP A 146 12.48 -11.17 18.51
C ASP A 146 12.51 -11.05 16.97
N GLY A 147 11.37 -11.17 16.30
CA GLY A 147 11.24 -11.09 14.86
C GLY A 147 11.39 -12.43 14.13
N PHE A 148 11.55 -13.55 14.83
CA PHE A 148 11.58 -14.88 14.21
C PHE A 148 10.19 -15.34 13.86
N THR A 149 10.06 -15.95 12.68
CA THR A 149 8.83 -16.67 12.31
C THR A 149 8.69 -17.92 13.14
N LYS A 150 7.44 -18.34 13.38
CA LYS A 150 7.16 -19.56 14.14
C LYS A 150 7.44 -20.82 13.33
N GLU A 151 7.08 -20.79 12.06
CA GLU A 151 7.00 -21.97 11.21
C GLU A 151 8.30 -22.23 10.42
N ILE A 152 9.04 -21.18 10.12
CA ILE A 152 10.23 -21.29 9.27
C ILE A 152 11.46 -21.00 10.11
N PRO A 153 12.29 -22.02 10.40
CA PRO A 153 13.52 -21.84 11.15
C PRO A 153 14.47 -20.84 10.47
N ASN A 154 15.12 -20.01 11.27
CA ASN A 154 16.12 -19.03 10.83
C ASN A 154 15.57 -17.88 9.97
N LEU A 155 14.27 -17.79 9.72
CA LEU A 155 13.65 -16.66 9.05
C LEU A 155 13.24 -15.60 10.07
N LEU A 156 13.74 -14.38 9.86
CA LEU A 156 13.32 -13.19 10.61
C LEU A 156 12.60 -12.24 9.67
N VAL A 157 11.58 -11.57 10.20
CA VAL A 157 10.77 -10.64 9.41
C VAL A 157 10.55 -9.37 10.20
N ALA A 158 10.54 -8.24 9.50
CA ALA A 158 10.25 -6.93 10.07
C ALA A 158 9.58 -6.03 9.02
N GLY A 159 8.90 -4.99 9.47
CA GLY A 159 8.19 -4.07 8.59
C GLY A 159 6.87 -4.65 8.06
N GLU A 160 6.44 -4.22 6.91
CA GLU A 160 5.15 -4.56 6.31
C GLU A 160 4.92 -6.07 6.16
N ALA A 161 5.99 -6.85 5.94
CA ALA A 161 5.92 -8.30 5.83
C ALA A 161 5.64 -9.03 7.15
N ALA A 162 5.77 -8.34 8.28
CA ALA A 162 5.49 -8.89 9.61
C ALA A 162 4.03 -8.68 9.98
N GLY A 163 3.31 -9.77 10.22
CA GLY A 163 1.91 -9.74 10.66
C GLY A 163 1.73 -9.47 12.14
N GLY A 164 0.56 -8.98 12.51
CA GLY A 164 0.11 -8.86 13.90
C GLY A 164 0.51 -7.60 14.66
N ILE A 165 1.48 -6.82 14.15
CA ILE A 165 2.03 -5.64 14.86
C ILE A 165 1.02 -4.48 14.90
N HIS A 166 0.32 -4.24 13.81
CA HIS A 166 -0.56 -3.10 13.63
C HIS A 166 -2.06 -3.42 13.75
N GLY A 167 -2.40 -4.67 14.03
CA GLY A 167 -3.79 -5.10 14.09
C GLY A 167 -4.51 -4.89 12.75
N ARG A 168 -5.76 -4.44 12.83
CA ARG A 168 -6.61 -4.27 11.64
C ARG A 168 -6.24 -3.03 10.81
N ASN A 169 -5.76 -1.98 11.44
CA ASN A 169 -5.46 -0.72 10.76
C ASN A 169 -4.27 0.00 11.40
N ARG A 170 -3.23 0.22 10.62
CA ARG A 170 -2.00 0.87 11.07
C ARG A 170 -2.23 2.37 11.29
N LEU A 171 -1.80 2.88 12.44
CA LEU A 171 -1.76 4.32 12.68
C LEU A 171 -0.71 5.00 11.79
N MET A 172 -1.02 6.22 11.39
CA MET A 172 -0.16 7.03 10.51
C MET A 172 1.26 7.17 11.09
N GLY A 173 2.29 6.96 10.25
CA GLY A 173 3.70 7.06 10.62
C GLY A 173 4.31 5.80 11.24
N ASN A 174 3.52 4.91 11.83
CA ASN A 174 4.04 3.75 12.56
C ASN A 174 4.76 2.72 11.67
N SER A 175 4.55 2.73 10.34
CA SER A 175 5.32 1.85 9.45
C SER A 175 6.81 2.16 9.45
N LEU A 176 7.21 3.43 9.54
CA LEU A 176 8.62 3.80 9.62
C LEU A 176 9.23 3.40 10.95
N LEU A 177 8.47 3.52 12.05
CA LEU A 177 8.90 3.02 13.36
C LEU A 177 9.07 1.51 13.35
N ASP A 178 8.15 0.79 12.76
CA ASP A 178 8.21 -0.66 12.60
C ASP A 178 9.47 -1.07 11.84
N VAL A 179 9.68 -0.54 10.63
CA VAL A 179 10.88 -0.84 9.83
C VAL A 179 12.18 -0.56 10.60
N ILE A 180 12.26 0.56 11.31
CA ILE A 180 13.49 0.95 12.03
C ILE A 180 13.69 0.10 13.28
N VAL A 181 12.66 -0.02 14.13
CA VAL A 181 12.78 -0.67 15.44
C VAL A 181 12.87 -2.19 15.28
N PHE A 182 11.91 -2.79 14.57
CA PHE A 182 11.89 -4.25 14.39
C PHE A 182 12.96 -4.71 13.42
N GLY A 183 13.28 -3.94 12.35
CA GLY A 183 14.39 -4.24 11.47
C GLY A 183 15.73 -4.24 12.20
N ARG A 184 15.97 -3.26 13.08
CA ARG A 184 17.17 -3.24 13.91
C ARG A 184 17.22 -4.44 14.88
N ASN A 185 16.10 -4.78 15.50
CA ASN A 185 16.02 -5.91 16.42
C ASN A 185 16.27 -7.23 15.67
N ALA A 186 15.58 -7.47 14.58
CA ALA A 186 15.75 -8.64 13.74
C ALA A 186 17.20 -8.78 13.25
N GLY A 187 17.83 -7.68 12.80
CA GLY A 187 19.22 -7.69 12.37
C GLY A 187 20.21 -8.08 13.49
N LYS A 188 20.00 -7.59 14.71
CA LYS A 188 20.83 -7.99 15.87
C LYS A 188 20.64 -9.47 16.21
N LYS A 189 19.42 -9.97 16.16
CA LYS A 189 19.10 -11.38 16.45
C LYS A 189 19.64 -12.29 15.35
N ALA A 190 19.53 -11.89 14.08
CA ALA A 190 20.14 -12.62 12.96
C ALA A 190 21.67 -12.73 13.14
N ALA A 191 22.35 -11.62 13.42
CA ALA A 191 23.80 -11.61 13.62
C ALA A 191 24.25 -12.47 14.80
N ALA A 192 23.46 -12.53 15.88
CA ALA A 192 23.76 -13.42 16.99
C ALA A 192 23.55 -14.89 16.62
N LYS A 193 22.49 -15.19 15.86
CA LYS A 193 22.15 -16.56 15.46
C LYS A 193 23.11 -17.13 14.43
N CYS A 194 23.58 -16.33 13.46
CA CYS A 194 24.52 -16.75 12.41
C CYS A 194 25.81 -17.38 12.95
N LYS A 195 26.19 -17.05 14.20
CA LYS A 195 27.37 -17.63 14.83
C LYS A 195 27.26 -19.13 15.08
N ASN A 196 26.02 -19.64 15.14
CA ASN A 196 25.71 -21.03 15.53
C ASN A 196 24.89 -21.74 14.43
N VAL A 197 24.84 -21.20 13.22
CA VAL A 197 24.11 -21.82 12.09
C VAL A 197 25.15 -22.23 11.06
N GLU A 198 25.16 -23.53 10.78
CA GLU A 198 25.92 -24.08 9.66
C GLU A 198 25.12 -23.92 8.35
N LEU A 199 25.82 -23.54 7.28
CA LEU A 199 25.21 -23.50 5.96
C LEU A 199 25.01 -24.93 5.47
N GLY A 200 23.77 -25.27 5.13
CA GLY A 200 23.47 -26.50 4.42
C GLY A 200 23.93 -26.45 2.96
N GLU A 201 23.80 -27.55 2.27
CA GLU A 201 24.04 -27.60 0.82
C GLU A 201 23.00 -26.73 0.09
N MET A 202 23.50 -25.81 -0.75
CA MET A 202 22.62 -24.94 -1.55
C MET A 202 22.14 -25.70 -2.79
N ASN A 203 20.83 -25.90 -2.90
CA ASN A 203 20.19 -26.50 -4.03
C ASN A 203 18.86 -25.82 -4.38
N LEU A 204 18.26 -26.19 -5.48
CA LEU A 204 16.97 -25.66 -5.97
C LEU A 204 15.84 -26.70 -5.85
N ASP A 205 16.02 -27.77 -5.11
CA ASP A 205 15.07 -28.89 -5.04
C ASP A 205 13.67 -28.43 -4.58
N HIS A 206 13.61 -27.47 -3.66
CA HIS A 206 12.36 -26.89 -3.21
C HIS A 206 11.59 -26.14 -4.31
N ILE A 207 12.29 -25.53 -5.26
CA ILE A 207 11.68 -24.84 -6.42
C ILE A 207 11.12 -25.85 -7.39
N TYR A 208 11.88 -26.91 -7.69
CA TYR A 208 11.41 -27.99 -8.58
C TYR A 208 10.21 -28.71 -7.98
N LYS A 209 10.25 -28.99 -6.68
CA LYS A 209 9.11 -29.59 -5.97
C LYS A 209 7.87 -28.70 -6.05
N TYR A 210 8.03 -27.38 -5.86
CA TYR A 210 6.92 -26.43 -5.99
C TYR A 210 6.37 -26.39 -7.43
N ALA A 211 7.24 -26.39 -8.44
CA ALA A 211 6.81 -26.47 -9.83
C ALA A 211 6.00 -27.75 -10.12
N GLU A 212 6.42 -28.90 -9.59
CA GLU A 212 5.66 -30.15 -9.69
C GLU A 212 4.28 -30.07 -8.97
N GLU A 213 4.21 -29.39 -7.84
CA GLU A 213 2.95 -29.17 -7.13
C GLU A 213 1.98 -28.31 -7.94
N LEU A 214 2.48 -27.26 -8.61
CA LEU A 214 1.68 -26.43 -9.53
C LEU A 214 1.16 -27.24 -10.72
N ASP A 215 2.02 -28.06 -11.33
CA ASP A 215 1.63 -28.94 -12.44
C ASP A 215 0.54 -29.93 -12.01
N LYS A 216 0.69 -30.57 -10.85
CA LYS A 216 -0.31 -31.49 -10.29
C LYS A 216 -1.64 -30.79 -9.99
N ALA A 217 -1.59 -29.53 -9.60
CA ALA A 217 -2.77 -28.69 -9.36
C ALA A 217 -3.41 -28.16 -10.66
N GLY A 218 -2.86 -28.47 -11.84
CA GLY A 218 -3.35 -28.00 -13.13
C GLY A 218 -3.09 -26.51 -13.38
N VAL A 219 -2.18 -25.90 -12.64
CA VAL A 219 -1.79 -24.50 -12.82
C VAL A 219 -0.71 -24.44 -13.90
N HIS A 220 -1.14 -24.29 -15.15
CA HIS A 220 -0.24 -24.16 -16.29
C HIS A 220 -0.21 -22.69 -16.75
N THR A 221 0.99 -22.20 -17.01
CA THR A 221 1.21 -20.88 -17.59
C THR A 221 2.36 -20.95 -18.59
N ASP A 222 2.16 -20.33 -19.72
CA ASP A 222 3.22 -20.09 -20.72
C ASP A 222 4.10 -18.87 -20.38
N LYS A 223 3.74 -18.14 -19.32
CA LYS A 223 4.53 -17.04 -18.84
C LYS A 223 5.69 -17.53 -18.00
N VAL A 224 6.89 -17.25 -18.46
CA VAL A 224 8.13 -17.54 -17.71
C VAL A 224 8.47 -16.30 -16.88
N SER A 225 8.56 -16.47 -15.54
CA SER A 225 9.08 -15.42 -14.69
C SER A 225 10.62 -15.45 -14.69
N PRO A 226 11.29 -14.45 -15.25
CA PRO A 226 12.75 -14.41 -15.25
C PRO A 226 13.35 -14.17 -13.86
N LEU A 227 12.51 -13.83 -12.87
CA LEU A 227 12.92 -13.57 -11.49
C LEU A 227 12.85 -14.80 -10.60
N LEU A 228 11.96 -15.76 -10.93
CA LEU A 228 11.78 -16.96 -10.11
C LEU A 228 12.75 -18.08 -10.48
N LEU A 229 13.17 -18.13 -11.72
CA LEU A 229 14.15 -19.12 -12.22
C LEU A 229 15.22 -18.36 -13.01
N PRO A 230 16.11 -17.60 -12.34
CA PRO A 230 17.24 -17.02 -13.04
C PRO A 230 18.06 -18.16 -13.64
N LYS A 231 18.41 -18.03 -14.91
CA LYS A 231 19.41 -18.92 -15.53
C LYS A 231 20.74 -18.58 -14.86
N TYR A 232 21.07 -19.28 -13.83
CA TYR A 232 22.42 -19.30 -13.33
C TYR A 232 23.22 -20.18 -14.30
N ALA A 233 23.94 -19.56 -15.20
CA ALA A 233 24.95 -20.19 -16.01
C ALA A 233 26.24 -20.34 -15.21
#